data_5f58c71a2d020602c84837315561807f
#
_entry.id   5f58c71a2d020602c84837315561807f
#
_cell.length_a   1.000
_cell.length_b   1.000
_cell.length_c   1.000
_cell.angle_alpha   90.00
_cell.angle_beta   90.00
_cell.angle_gamma   90.00
#
_symmetry.space_group_name_H-M   'P 1'
#
loop_
_entity.id
_entity.type
_entity.pdbx_description
1 polymer ?
#
loop_
_entity_poly.entity_id
_entity_poly.type
_entity_poly.pdbx_seq_one_letter_code
_entity_poly.pdbx_strand_id
1 'polypeptide(L)'
;MYGIEYTNSFKKDYKRIQKRGYNIELLTKLFEQLITQGNVNVVYKPHKLFGKYAGYWECHIQPDWLLIWEVNEQKQCIILHYTGTHSDLF
;
A
#
# COMPACT_ATOMS: atom_id res chain seq x y z
N MET A 1 13.06 4.43 11.63
CA MET A 1 12.41 3.34 10.90
C MET A 1 10.96 3.23 11.26
N TYR A 2 10.14 2.79 10.32
CA TYR A 2 8.71 2.63 10.54
C TYR A 2 8.38 1.16 10.75
N GLY A 3 7.43 0.87 11.66
CA GLY A 3 6.83 -0.45 11.74
C GLY A 3 5.75 -0.61 10.68
N ILE A 4 5.33 -1.84 10.41
CA ILE A 4 4.25 -2.13 9.47
C ILE A 4 3.16 -2.93 10.17
N GLU A 5 1.90 -2.50 9.99
CA GLU A 5 0.71 -3.21 10.43
C GLU A 5 -0.18 -3.50 9.23
N TYR A 6 -1.00 -4.53 9.35
CA TYR A 6 -1.90 -4.97 8.29
C TYR A 6 -3.33 -4.98 8.80
N THR A 7 -4.24 -4.35 8.07
CA THR A 7 -5.67 -4.46 8.38
C THR A 7 -6.21 -5.81 7.87
N ASN A 8 -7.37 -6.21 8.35
CA ASN A 8 -8.06 -7.39 7.83
C ASN A 8 -8.39 -7.24 6.35
N SER A 9 -8.77 -6.04 5.93
CA SER A 9 -9.01 -5.75 4.51
C SER A 9 -7.77 -5.98 3.67
N PHE A 10 -6.61 -5.52 4.14
CA PHE A 10 -5.36 -5.75 3.42
C PHE A 10 -5.05 -7.25 3.32
N LYS A 11 -5.26 -8.00 4.39
CA LYS A 11 -4.99 -9.45 4.39
C LYS A 11 -5.84 -10.18 3.36
N LYS A 12 -7.11 -9.79 3.22
CA LYS A 12 -8.01 -10.35 2.21
C LYS A 12 -7.54 -10.02 0.80
N ASP A 13 -7.16 -8.76 0.59
CA ASP A 13 -6.66 -8.29 -0.70
C ASP A 13 -5.38 -9.01 -1.08
N TYR A 14 -4.48 -9.20 -0.10
CA TYR A 14 -3.21 -9.91 -0.31
C TYR A 14 -3.45 -11.33 -0.80
N LYS A 15 -4.38 -12.06 -0.17
CA LYS A 15 -4.74 -13.41 -0.60
C LYS A 15 -5.29 -13.42 -2.03
N ARG A 16 -6.08 -12.39 -2.39
CA ARG A 16 -6.65 -12.27 -3.73
C ARG A 16 -5.56 -12.12 -4.79
N ILE A 17 -4.60 -11.23 -4.57
CA ILE A 17 -3.53 -11.01 -5.54
C ILE A 17 -2.60 -12.21 -5.62
N GLN A 18 -2.38 -12.93 -4.52
CA GLN A 18 -1.62 -14.20 -4.55
C GLN A 18 -2.32 -15.22 -5.46
N LYS A 19 -3.62 -15.39 -5.32
CA LYS A 19 -4.39 -16.31 -6.15
C LYS A 19 -4.37 -15.94 -7.62
N ARG A 20 -4.28 -14.64 -7.93
CA ARG A 20 -4.17 -14.16 -9.31
C ARG A 20 -2.77 -14.33 -9.89
N GLY A 21 -1.81 -14.74 -9.08
CA GLY A 21 -0.42 -14.94 -9.53
C GLY A 21 0.39 -13.67 -9.66
N TYR A 22 0.03 -12.60 -8.94
CA TYR A 22 0.79 -11.36 -8.95
C TYR A 22 2.20 -11.59 -8.41
N ASN A 23 3.18 -10.85 -8.93
CA ASN A 23 4.56 -10.93 -8.45
C ASN A 23 4.70 -10.22 -7.10
N ILE A 24 4.65 -11.01 -6.02
CA ILE A 24 4.67 -10.49 -4.65
C ILE A 24 5.99 -9.78 -4.31
N GLU A 25 7.08 -10.12 -4.97
CA GLU A 25 8.36 -9.44 -4.74
C GLU A 25 8.26 -7.93 -5.02
N LEU A 26 7.44 -7.52 -5.98
CA LEU A 26 7.22 -6.10 -6.28
C LEU A 26 6.62 -5.39 -5.06
N LEU A 27 5.70 -6.05 -4.38
CA LEU A 27 5.07 -5.51 -3.18
C LEU A 27 6.06 -5.47 -2.01
N THR A 28 6.84 -6.53 -1.83
CA THR A 28 7.84 -6.62 -0.76
C THR A 28 8.88 -5.50 -0.86
N LYS A 29 9.30 -5.14 -2.06
CA LYS A 29 10.23 -4.02 -2.27
C LYS A 29 9.65 -2.70 -1.75
N LEU A 30 8.35 -2.48 -1.96
CA LEU A 30 7.69 -1.28 -1.45
C LEU A 30 7.62 -1.27 0.07
N PHE A 31 7.41 -2.43 0.69
CA PHE A 31 7.44 -2.53 2.16
C PHE A 31 8.78 -2.09 2.73
N GLU A 32 9.88 -2.50 2.09
CA GLU A 32 11.22 -2.08 2.51
C GLU A 32 11.37 -0.56 2.44
N GLN A 33 10.87 0.07 1.38
CA GLN A 33 10.91 1.53 1.24
C GLN A 33 10.07 2.22 2.31
N LEU A 34 8.87 1.70 2.58
CA LEU A 34 7.99 2.24 3.62
C LEU A 34 8.65 2.15 4.99
N ILE A 35 9.28 1.02 5.31
CA ILE A 35 9.96 0.81 6.59
C ILE A 35 11.14 1.78 6.76
N THR A 36 11.95 1.95 5.73
CA THR A 36 13.17 2.74 5.83
C THR A 36 12.95 4.24 5.65
N GLN A 37 12.00 4.63 4.80
CA GLN A 37 11.81 6.02 4.38
C GLN A 37 10.46 6.61 4.76
N GLY A 38 9.50 5.79 5.15
CA GLY A 38 8.14 6.25 5.43
C GLY A 38 7.32 6.56 4.19
N ASN A 39 7.84 6.30 3.00
CA ASN A 39 7.16 6.46 1.73
C ASN A 39 7.88 5.65 0.67
N VAL A 40 7.33 5.62 -0.55
CA VAL A 40 7.91 4.88 -1.66
C VAL A 40 8.56 5.82 -2.68
N ASN A 41 9.39 5.27 -3.54
CA ASN A 41 10.08 6.01 -4.59
C ASN A 41 9.06 6.72 -5.51
N VAL A 42 9.42 7.88 -6.03
CA VAL A 42 8.56 8.71 -6.88
C VAL A 42 8.11 7.99 -8.17
N VAL A 43 8.84 6.98 -8.62
CA VAL A 43 8.45 6.21 -9.81
C VAL A 43 7.12 5.48 -9.61
N TYR A 44 6.75 5.20 -8.37
CA TYR A 44 5.46 4.56 -8.04
C TYR A 44 4.33 5.57 -7.88
N LYS A 45 4.60 6.86 -8.09
CA LYS A 45 3.62 7.95 -8.05
C LYS A 45 2.84 8.02 -6.73
N PRO A 46 3.52 8.05 -5.57
CA PRO A 46 2.80 8.17 -4.30
C PRO A 46 2.09 9.51 -4.21
N HIS A 47 0.85 9.48 -3.76
CA HIS A 47 0.04 10.70 -3.56
C HIS A 47 -1.01 10.46 -2.48
N LYS A 48 -1.48 11.54 -1.88
CA LYS A 48 -2.55 11.47 -0.88
C LYS A 48 -3.91 11.41 -1.56
N LEU A 49 -4.81 10.64 -0.97
CA LEU A 49 -6.18 10.54 -1.44
C LEU A 49 -7.05 11.62 -0.80
N PHE A 50 -8.20 11.89 -1.43
CA PHE A 50 -9.17 12.87 -0.97
C PHE A 50 -10.54 12.20 -0.76
N GLY A 51 -11.49 12.97 -0.23
CA GLY A 51 -12.84 12.50 -0.01
C GLY A 51 -12.91 11.39 1.03
N LYS A 52 -13.55 10.30 0.66
CA LYS A 52 -13.78 9.15 1.53
C LYS A 52 -12.48 8.56 2.10
N TYR A 53 -11.38 8.64 1.35
CA TYR A 53 -10.09 8.10 1.76
C TYR A 53 -9.10 9.19 2.17
N ALA A 54 -9.58 10.36 2.55
CA ALA A 54 -8.72 11.47 2.96
C ALA A 54 -7.77 11.05 4.07
N GLY A 55 -6.50 11.41 3.93
CA GLY A 55 -5.47 11.04 4.89
C GLY A 55 -4.72 9.76 4.54
N TYR A 56 -5.22 8.98 3.59
CA TYR A 56 -4.51 7.79 3.12
C TYR A 56 -3.60 8.15 1.95
N TRP A 57 -2.56 7.34 1.77
CA TRP A 57 -1.66 7.40 0.63
C TRP A 57 -1.99 6.28 -0.35
N GLU A 58 -1.72 6.54 -1.63
CA GLU A 58 -1.86 5.54 -2.69
C GLU A 58 -0.63 5.60 -3.58
N CYS A 59 -0.20 4.45 -4.07
CA CYS A 59 0.83 4.38 -5.11
C CYS A 59 0.47 3.32 -6.15
N HIS A 60 1.17 3.37 -7.27
CA HIS A 60 1.01 2.40 -8.36
C HIS A 60 2.21 1.45 -8.34
N ILE A 61 1.99 0.20 -7.90
CA ILE A 61 3.02 -0.85 -7.99
C ILE A 61 3.23 -1.19 -9.46
N GLN A 62 2.13 -1.30 -10.19
CA GLN A 62 2.05 -1.40 -11.65
C GLN A 62 0.87 -0.52 -12.09
N PRO A 63 0.67 -0.25 -13.39
CA PRO A 63 -0.37 0.70 -13.83
C PRO A 63 -1.76 0.45 -13.26
N ASP A 64 -2.16 -0.82 -13.09
CA ASP A 64 -3.45 -1.15 -12.48
C ASP A 64 -3.28 -2.04 -11.25
N TRP A 65 -2.21 -1.85 -10.50
CA TRP A 65 -2.02 -2.52 -9.21
C TRP A 65 -1.64 -1.47 -8.18
N LEU A 66 -2.57 -1.16 -7.29
CA LEU A 66 -2.47 -0.09 -6.31
C LEU A 66 -2.13 -0.64 -4.93
N LEU A 67 -1.51 0.21 -4.12
CA LEU A 67 -1.31 -0.02 -2.69
C LEU A 67 -1.82 1.23 -1.96
N ILE A 68 -2.67 1.05 -0.96
CA ILE A 68 -3.21 2.14 -0.14
C ILE A 68 -2.81 1.92 1.31
N TRP A 69 -2.23 2.95 1.92
CA TRP A 69 -1.75 2.88 3.30
C TRP A 69 -1.96 4.19 4.03
N GLU A 70 -1.75 4.14 5.33
CA GLU A 70 -1.83 5.27 6.22
C GLU A 70 -0.53 5.35 7.02
N VAL A 71 -0.10 6.56 7.38
CA VAL A 71 1.10 6.76 8.18
C VAL A 71 0.70 7.35 9.53
N ASN A 72 1.08 6.67 10.60
CA ASN A 72 0.98 7.22 11.95
C ASN A 72 2.36 7.72 12.35
N GLU A 73 2.58 9.03 12.23
CA GLU A 73 3.87 9.64 12.50
C GLU A 73 4.26 9.56 13.99
N GLN A 74 3.29 9.66 14.89
CA GLN A 74 3.57 9.59 16.32
C GLN A 74 4.12 8.23 16.72
N LYS A 75 3.56 7.16 16.17
CA LYS A 75 3.97 5.80 16.44
C LYS A 75 5.02 5.28 15.48
N GLN A 76 5.38 6.07 14.46
CA GLN A 76 6.28 5.65 13.40
C GLN A 76 5.82 4.31 12.80
N CYS A 77 4.57 4.25 12.39
CA CYS A 77 3.93 3.02 11.92
C CYS A 77 3.21 3.26 10.59
N ILE A 78 3.39 2.34 9.65
CA ILE A 78 2.68 2.29 8.38
C ILE A 78 1.57 1.26 8.52
N ILE A 79 0.34 1.64 8.18
CA ILE A 79 -0.81 0.75 8.25
C ILE A 79 -1.27 0.47 6.83
N LEU A 80 -1.13 -0.78 6.38
CA LEU A 80 -1.53 -1.19 5.03
C LEU A 80 -3.01 -1.52 5.02
N HIS A 81 -3.77 -0.83 4.17
CA HIS A 81 -5.23 -0.93 4.15
C HIS A 81 -5.77 -1.75 2.99
N TYR A 82 -5.28 -1.51 1.76
CA TYR A 82 -5.83 -2.14 0.56
C TYR A 82 -4.76 -2.36 -0.49
N THR A 83 -4.94 -3.38 -1.32
CA THR A 83 -4.16 -3.56 -2.53
C THR A 83 -4.99 -4.30 -3.58
N GLY A 84 -4.82 -3.95 -4.85
CA GLY A 84 -5.58 -4.55 -5.94
C GLY A 84 -5.66 -3.62 -7.13
N THR A 85 -6.55 -3.98 -8.07
CA THR A 85 -6.82 -3.13 -9.25
C THR A 85 -7.72 -1.97 -8.87
N HIS A 86 -7.86 -0.99 -9.78
CA HIS A 86 -8.85 0.08 -9.61
C HIS A 86 -10.25 -0.49 -9.40
N SER A 87 -10.62 -1.52 -10.18
CA SER A 87 -11.93 -2.15 -10.06
C SER A 87 -12.11 -2.86 -8.72
N ASP A 88 -11.05 -3.42 -8.15
CA ASP A 88 -11.12 -4.06 -6.84
C ASP A 88 -11.39 -3.04 -5.72
N LEU A 89 -10.84 -1.83 -5.83
CA LEU A 89 -10.78 -0.89 -4.73
C LEU A 89 -11.76 0.28 -4.87
N PHE A 90 -12.21 0.58 -6.07
CA PHE A 90 -13.08 1.74 -6.34
C PHE A 90 -14.32 1.40 -7.22
#